data_e58c27bf96ab76f4fe88081de72d14aa
#
_entry.id   e58c27bf96ab76f4fe88081de72d14aa
#
_cell.length_a   1.000
_cell.length_b   1.000
_cell.length_c   1.000
_cell.angle_alpha   90.00
_cell.angle_beta   90.00
_cell.angle_gamma   90.00
#
_symmetry.space_group_name_H-M   'P 1'
#
loop_
_entity.id
_entity.type
_entity.pdbx_description
1 polymer ?
#
loop_
_entity_poly.entity_id
_entity_poly.type
_entity_poly.pdbx_seq_one_letter_code
_entity_poly.pdbx_strand_id
1 'polypeptide(L)'
;MPWTAKWIALIMGTVIVLVVADRIRYVQEMKALANALGTEWAKIERRGTFPYEHYKKMVHYGLTRDEVHKIMAHYASVEEKQYGQYRYEIYYYRFGTLSRHGVRIEYDQFGRVRKVDDAPPVPPQDFSK
;
A
#
# COMPACT_ATOMS: atom_id res chain seq x y z
N MET A 1 -34.73 29.31 12.54
CA MET A 1 -33.37 29.05 12.12
C MET A 1 -33.26 29.22 10.59
N PRO A 2 -32.28 30.01 10.14
CA PRO A 2 -32.13 30.23 8.71
C PRO A 2 -31.94 28.89 8.00
N TRP A 3 -32.53 28.75 6.83
CA TRP A 3 -32.52 27.55 6.05
C TRP A 3 -31.09 27.11 5.65
N THR A 4 -30.22 28.09 5.40
CA THR A 4 -28.81 27.90 5.10
C THR A 4 -28.03 27.21 6.22
N ALA A 5 -28.34 27.50 7.49
CA ALA A 5 -27.68 26.89 8.65
C ALA A 5 -27.96 25.39 8.75
N LYS A 6 -29.15 24.93 8.38
CA LYS A 6 -29.50 23.51 8.36
C LYS A 6 -28.71 22.75 7.33
N TRP A 7 -28.54 23.33 6.15
CA TRP A 7 -27.75 22.72 5.06
C TRP A 7 -26.27 22.64 5.43
N ILE A 8 -25.72 23.69 6.04
CA ILE A 8 -24.32 23.70 6.48
C ILE A 8 -24.10 22.62 7.53
N ALA A 9 -25.00 22.50 8.52
CA ALA A 9 -24.91 21.49 9.56
C ALA A 9 -24.98 20.05 8.95
N LEU A 10 -25.86 19.84 7.98
CA LEU A 10 -26.01 18.55 7.30
C LEU A 10 -24.75 18.19 6.51
N ILE A 11 -24.18 19.13 5.76
CA ILE A 11 -22.95 18.93 4.98
C ILE A 11 -21.79 18.64 5.92
N MET A 12 -21.63 19.40 6.99
CA MET A 12 -20.55 19.19 7.97
C MET A 12 -20.70 17.84 8.66
N GLY A 13 -21.90 17.44 9.05
CA GLY A 13 -22.16 16.13 9.63
C GLY A 13 -21.81 14.99 8.68
N THR A 14 -22.15 15.12 7.39
CA THR A 14 -21.83 14.13 6.36
C THR A 14 -20.32 14.02 6.16
N VAL A 15 -19.61 15.16 6.10
CA VAL A 15 -18.15 15.16 5.96
C VAL A 15 -17.48 14.47 7.15
N ILE A 16 -17.93 14.77 8.38
CA ILE A 16 -17.40 14.14 9.60
C ILE A 16 -17.60 12.63 9.55
N VAL A 17 -18.79 12.16 9.16
CA VAL A 17 -19.08 10.72 9.05
C VAL A 17 -18.18 10.07 8.02
N LEU A 18 -17.96 10.69 6.86
CA LEU A 18 -17.08 10.15 5.81
C LEU A 18 -15.63 10.09 6.28
N VAL A 19 -15.14 11.11 6.98
CA VAL A 19 -13.77 11.13 7.52
C VAL A 19 -13.59 10.04 8.58
N VAL A 20 -14.54 9.88 9.48
CA VAL A 20 -14.50 8.84 10.51
C VAL A 20 -14.55 7.45 9.88
N ALA A 21 -15.42 7.24 8.88
CA ALA A 21 -15.54 5.96 8.19
C ALA A 21 -14.24 5.61 7.45
N ASP A 22 -13.60 6.58 6.80
CA ASP A 22 -12.31 6.38 6.14
C ASP A 22 -11.21 6.02 7.14
N ARG A 23 -11.18 6.69 8.28
CA ARG A 23 -10.20 6.40 9.35
C ARG A 23 -10.38 4.99 9.91
N ILE A 24 -11.60 4.57 10.15
CA ILE A 24 -11.90 3.22 10.63
C ILE A 24 -11.44 2.18 9.61
N ARG A 25 -11.77 2.39 8.34
CA ARG A 25 -11.36 1.50 7.25
C ARG A 25 -9.85 1.41 7.16
N TYR A 26 -9.15 2.54 7.22
CA TYR A 26 -7.69 2.60 7.18
C TYR A 26 -7.08 1.80 8.33
N VAL A 27 -7.56 1.98 9.55
CA VAL A 27 -7.06 1.26 10.73
C VAL A 27 -7.30 -0.24 10.59
N GLN A 28 -8.47 -0.66 10.09
CA GLN A 28 -8.78 -2.07 9.87
C GLN A 28 -7.86 -2.69 8.81
N GLU A 29 -7.63 -1.99 7.71
CA GLU A 29 -6.71 -2.44 6.66
C GLU A 29 -5.29 -2.58 7.18
N MET A 30 -4.83 -1.62 7.98
CA MET A 30 -3.48 -1.65 8.55
C MET A 30 -3.31 -2.74 9.59
N LYS A 31 -4.33 -3.01 10.40
CA LYS A 31 -4.31 -4.13 11.34
C LYS A 31 -4.27 -5.48 10.62
N ALA A 32 -5.04 -5.62 9.54
CA ALA A 32 -5.02 -6.82 8.73
C ALA A 32 -3.65 -7.02 8.08
N LEU A 33 -3.05 -5.94 7.58
CA LEU A 33 -1.71 -5.96 7.01
C LEU A 33 -0.67 -6.37 8.04
N ALA A 34 -0.68 -5.75 9.23
CA ALA A 34 0.25 -6.07 10.30
C ALA A 34 0.11 -7.54 10.73
N ASN A 35 -1.11 -8.04 10.83
CA ASN A 35 -1.36 -9.43 11.17
C ASN A 35 -0.79 -10.38 10.09
N ALA A 36 -0.97 -10.05 8.82
CA ALA A 36 -0.39 -10.81 7.71
C ALA A 36 1.14 -10.83 7.76
N LEU A 37 1.75 -9.76 8.25
CA LEU A 37 3.21 -9.66 8.42
C LEU A 37 3.72 -10.30 9.71
N GLY A 38 2.83 -10.82 10.56
CA GLY A 38 3.21 -11.44 11.83
C GLY A 38 3.62 -10.44 12.90
N THR A 39 3.13 -9.21 12.84
CA THR A 39 3.44 -8.15 13.81
C THR A 39 2.18 -7.41 14.22
N GLU A 40 2.31 -6.48 15.16
CA GLU A 40 1.21 -5.64 15.62
C GLU A 40 1.28 -4.27 14.97
N TRP A 41 0.13 -3.74 14.58
CA TRP A 41 0.04 -2.41 13.98
C TRP A 41 0.61 -1.32 14.88
N ALA A 42 0.41 -1.42 16.20
CA ALA A 42 0.93 -0.44 17.15
C ALA A 42 2.46 -0.32 17.09
N LYS A 43 3.15 -1.42 16.83
CA LYS A 43 4.62 -1.41 16.68
C LYS A 43 5.06 -0.72 15.40
N ILE A 44 4.35 -0.95 14.31
CA ILE A 44 4.64 -0.29 13.03
C ILE A 44 4.39 1.21 13.14
N GLU A 45 3.26 1.61 13.72
CA GLU A 45 2.90 3.01 13.92
C GLU A 45 3.90 3.74 14.82
N ARG A 46 4.38 3.07 15.86
CA ARG A 46 5.38 3.64 16.78
C ARG A 46 6.72 3.90 16.09
N ARG A 47 7.13 3.03 15.18
CA ARG A 47 8.35 3.22 14.39
C ARG A 47 8.21 4.37 13.39
N GLY A 48 7.01 4.63 12.89
CA GLY A 48 6.76 5.65 11.89
C GLY A 48 7.34 5.35 10.50
N THR A 49 7.81 4.12 10.28
CA THR A 49 8.40 3.70 9.00
C THR A 49 7.66 2.49 8.45
N PHE A 50 7.52 2.45 7.12
CA PHE A 50 6.89 1.33 6.43
C PHE A 50 7.74 0.07 6.61
N PRO A 51 7.13 -1.10 6.87
CA PRO A 51 7.87 -2.32 7.20
C PRO A 51 8.44 -3.06 5.99
N TYR A 52 9.33 -2.44 5.23
CA TYR A 52 9.97 -3.05 4.06
C TYR A 52 10.70 -4.35 4.37
N GLU A 53 11.33 -4.41 5.54
CA GLU A 53 12.09 -5.58 5.97
C GLU A 53 11.26 -6.86 6.01
N HIS A 54 10.01 -6.76 6.45
CA HIS A 54 9.10 -7.89 6.50
C HIS A 54 8.80 -8.43 5.10
N TYR A 55 8.57 -7.52 4.15
CA TYR A 55 8.30 -7.91 2.77
C TYR A 55 9.52 -8.55 2.11
N LYS A 56 10.70 -8.00 2.36
CA LYS A 56 11.96 -8.56 1.83
C LYS A 56 12.24 -9.96 2.36
N LYS A 57 11.83 -10.26 3.59
CA LYS A 57 11.95 -11.60 4.15
C LYS A 57 10.92 -12.58 3.60
N MET A 58 9.68 -12.11 3.38
CA MET A 58 8.59 -12.96 2.94
C MET A 58 8.66 -13.25 1.44
N VAL A 59 9.08 -12.28 0.64
CA VAL A 59 9.21 -12.42 -0.81
C VAL A 59 10.66 -12.76 -1.14
N HIS A 60 10.95 -14.03 -1.20
CA HIS A 60 12.31 -14.49 -1.47
C HIS A 60 12.49 -14.92 -2.94
N TYR A 61 13.73 -15.10 -3.31
CA TYR A 61 14.14 -15.50 -4.64
C TYR A 61 13.45 -16.81 -5.09
N GLY A 62 12.99 -16.81 -6.34
CA GLY A 62 12.44 -18.02 -6.94
C GLY A 62 10.93 -18.19 -6.81
N LEU A 63 10.23 -17.33 -6.05
CA LEU A 63 8.78 -17.39 -5.95
C LEU A 63 8.11 -17.04 -7.28
N THR A 64 6.97 -17.67 -7.56
CA THR A 64 6.15 -17.34 -8.71
C THR A 64 5.33 -16.08 -8.45
N ARG A 65 4.81 -15.49 -9.53
CA ARG A 65 3.94 -14.31 -9.44
C ARG A 65 2.72 -14.57 -8.56
N ASP A 66 2.07 -15.72 -8.70
CA ASP A 66 0.89 -16.06 -7.91
C ASP A 66 1.20 -16.17 -6.42
N GLU A 67 2.35 -16.74 -6.09
CA GLU A 67 2.80 -16.82 -4.70
C GLU A 67 3.07 -15.42 -4.14
N VAL A 68 3.68 -14.53 -4.93
CA VAL A 68 3.91 -13.14 -4.55
C VAL A 68 2.60 -12.40 -4.32
N HIS A 69 1.61 -12.57 -5.20
CA HIS A 69 0.30 -11.93 -5.04
C HIS A 69 -0.38 -12.31 -3.74
N LYS A 70 -0.24 -13.55 -3.31
CA LYS A 70 -0.79 -14.00 -2.03
C LYS A 70 -0.08 -13.36 -0.84
N ILE A 71 1.24 -13.24 -0.92
CA ILE A 71 2.05 -12.62 0.14
C ILE A 71 1.75 -11.11 0.22
N MET A 72 1.65 -10.46 -0.94
CA MET A 72 1.44 -9.01 -1.04
C MET A 72 -0.04 -8.61 -0.93
N ALA A 73 -0.83 -9.36 -0.18
CA ALA A 73 -2.23 -9.05 0.05
C ALA A 73 -2.41 -7.66 0.68
N HIS A 74 -3.62 -7.10 0.57
CA HIS A 74 -4.02 -5.81 1.15
C HIS A 74 -3.31 -4.58 0.55
N TYR A 75 -2.70 -4.71 -0.61
CA TYR A 75 -2.14 -3.54 -1.31
C TYR A 75 -3.24 -2.61 -1.82
N ALA A 76 -2.94 -1.32 -1.90
CA ALA A 76 -3.87 -0.32 -2.41
C ALA A 76 -3.90 -0.32 -3.94
N SER A 77 -2.74 -0.48 -4.57
CA SER A 77 -2.61 -0.55 -6.04
C SER A 77 -1.35 -1.30 -6.42
N VAL A 78 -1.34 -1.83 -7.63
CA VAL A 78 -0.17 -2.49 -8.20
C VAL A 78 0.10 -1.90 -9.58
N GLU A 79 1.36 -1.64 -9.87
CA GLU A 79 1.81 -1.14 -11.16
C GLU A 79 2.73 -2.17 -11.80
N GLU A 80 2.46 -2.51 -13.06
CA GLU A 80 3.30 -3.43 -13.82
C GLU A 80 4.09 -2.67 -14.87
N LYS A 81 5.38 -2.98 -14.98
CA LYS A 81 6.26 -2.45 -16.02
C LYS A 81 7.11 -3.56 -16.59
N GLN A 82 7.41 -3.46 -17.88
CA GLN A 82 8.28 -4.42 -18.55
C GLN A 82 9.44 -3.68 -19.21
N TYR A 83 10.65 -4.13 -18.91
CA TYR A 83 11.88 -3.60 -19.51
C TYR A 83 12.66 -4.77 -20.13
N GLY A 84 12.63 -4.86 -21.47
CA GLY A 84 13.26 -5.97 -22.16
C GLY A 84 12.65 -7.32 -21.74
N GLN A 85 13.48 -8.19 -21.20
CA GLN A 85 13.06 -9.52 -20.73
C GLN A 85 12.64 -9.56 -19.27
N TYR A 86 12.78 -8.45 -18.55
CA TYR A 86 12.44 -8.37 -17.14
C TYR A 86 11.11 -7.68 -16.93
N ARG A 87 10.36 -8.19 -15.98
CA ARG A 87 9.07 -7.63 -15.57
C ARG A 87 9.18 -7.16 -14.13
N TYR A 88 8.63 -5.97 -13.87
CA TYR A 88 8.58 -5.39 -12.55
C TYR A 88 7.14 -5.24 -12.12
N GLU A 89 6.86 -5.53 -10.84
CA GLU A 89 5.61 -5.17 -10.20
C GLU A 89 5.93 -4.29 -9.00
N ILE A 90 5.20 -3.19 -8.86
CA ILE A 90 5.34 -2.31 -7.70
C ILE A 90 4.03 -2.32 -6.95
N TYR A 91 4.05 -2.85 -5.74
CA TYR A 91 2.89 -2.92 -4.86
C TYR A 91 2.90 -1.72 -3.95
N TYR A 92 1.88 -0.87 -4.07
CA TYR A 92 1.76 0.34 -3.26
C TYR A 92 0.83 0.10 -2.09
N TYR A 93 1.28 0.49 -0.92
CA TYR A 93 0.52 0.44 0.32
C TYR A 93 0.29 1.83 0.85
N ARG A 94 -0.92 2.09 1.31
CA ARG A 94 -1.23 3.32 2.01
C ARG A 94 -0.58 3.28 3.39
N PHE A 95 0.26 4.27 3.66
CA PHE A 95 0.92 4.40 4.95
C PHE A 95 1.00 5.88 5.31
N GLY A 96 0.31 6.27 6.41
CA GLY A 96 0.14 7.65 6.77
C GLY A 96 -1.01 8.31 6.00
N THR A 97 -1.12 9.63 6.09
CA THR A 97 -2.27 10.36 5.57
C THR A 97 -2.18 10.62 4.05
N LEU A 98 -0.98 10.88 3.54
CA LEU A 98 -0.78 11.29 2.14
C LEU A 98 0.31 10.51 1.41
N SER A 99 0.91 9.52 2.06
CA SER A 99 2.01 8.79 1.45
C SER A 99 1.61 7.38 1.06
N ARG A 100 2.14 6.93 -0.07
CA ARG A 100 2.06 5.55 -0.51
C ARG A 100 3.48 5.03 -0.61
N HIS A 101 3.71 3.87 -0.01
CA HIS A 101 5.00 3.21 -0.04
C HIS A 101 4.92 2.02 -0.97
N GLY A 102 5.90 1.88 -1.82
CA GLY A 102 5.95 0.81 -2.82
C GLY A 102 7.01 -0.23 -2.50
N VAL A 103 6.66 -1.48 -2.77
CA VAL A 103 7.60 -2.59 -2.77
C VAL A 103 7.74 -3.04 -4.22
N ARG A 104 8.94 -2.94 -4.77
CA ARG A 104 9.21 -3.31 -6.15
C ARG A 104 9.74 -4.72 -6.23
N ILE A 105 9.08 -5.54 -7.03
CA ILE A 105 9.46 -6.93 -7.23
C ILE A 105 9.85 -7.13 -8.69
N GLU A 106 11.08 -7.55 -8.91
CA GLU A 106 11.60 -7.85 -10.23
C GLU A 106 11.51 -9.35 -10.49
N TYR A 107 10.95 -9.70 -11.63
CA TYR A 107 10.86 -11.09 -12.09
C TYR A 107 11.85 -11.34 -13.21
N ASP A 108 12.39 -12.55 -13.27
CA ASP A 108 13.24 -12.98 -14.35
C ASP A 108 12.41 -13.39 -15.60
N GLN A 109 13.09 -13.84 -16.63
CA GLN A 109 12.46 -14.27 -17.88
C GLN A 109 11.52 -15.47 -17.71
N PHE A 110 11.64 -16.21 -16.61
CA PHE A 110 10.80 -17.37 -16.29
C PHE A 110 9.62 -17.02 -15.38
N GLY A 111 9.44 -15.76 -15.05
CA GLY A 111 8.37 -15.28 -14.18
C GLY A 111 8.59 -15.56 -12.69
N ARG A 112 9.83 -15.72 -12.28
CA ARG A 112 10.17 -15.94 -10.87
C ARG A 112 10.88 -14.75 -10.28
N VAL A 113 10.68 -14.52 -8.98
CA VAL A 113 11.27 -13.40 -8.26
C VAL A 113 12.81 -13.44 -8.37
N ARG A 114 13.37 -12.34 -8.83
CA ARG A 114 14.81 -12.14 -8.94
C ARG A 114 15.33 -11.18 -7.88
N LYS A 115 14.57 -10.10 -7.60
CA LYS A 115 14.99 -9.05 -6.71
C LYS A 115 13.79 -8.37 -6.07
N VAL A 116 13.96 -7.94 -4.83
CA VAL A 116 12.95 -7.16 -4.09
C VAL A 116 13.61 -5.88 -3.58
N ASP A 117 13.06 -4.73 -3.94
CA ASP A 117 13.56 -3.41 -3.55
C ASP A 117 12.47 -2.53 -2.99
N ASP A 118 12.89 -1.53 -2.21
CA ASP A 118 12.02 -0.45 -1.81
C ASP A 118 11.78 0.45 -3.02
N ALA A 119 10.52 0.79 -3.27
CA ALA A 119 10.18 1.79 -4.26
C ALA A 119 9.76 3.05 -3.51
N PRO A 120 10.59 4.10 -3.46
CA PRO A 120 10.20 5.35 -2.84
C PRO A 120 8.99 5.95 -3.56
N PRO A 121 8.12 6.71 -2.85
CA PRO A 121 6.99 7.35 -3.49
C PRO A 121 7.49 8.25 -4.62
N VAL A 122 7.06 7.93 -5.84
CA VAL A 122 7.45 8.69 -7.03
C VAL A 122 6.29 9.62 -7.38
N PRO A 123 6.54 10.92 -7.60
CA PRO A 123 5.51 11.81 -8.10
C PRO A 123 4.92 11.30 -9.42
N PRO A 124 3.61 11.44 -9.66
CA PRO A 124 2.97 10.91 -10.87
C PRO A 124 3.60 11.38 -12.19
N GLN A 125 4.29 12.52 -12.18
CA GLN A 125 4.92 13.10 -13.36
C GLN A 125 6.14 12.32 -13.87
N ASP A 126 6.73 11.46 -13.04
CA ASP A 126 8.00 10.81 -13.36
C ASP A 126 7.82 9.47 -14.08
N PHE A 127 6.60 9.05 -14.35
CA PHE A 127 6.33 7.79 -15.03
C PHE A 127 6.56 7.82 -16.54
N SER A 128 6.92 8.97 -17.09
CA SER A 128 7.14 9.14 -18.52
C SER A 128 8.57 8.84 -18.97
N LYS A 129 9.44 8.46 -18.08
CA LYS A 129 10.85 8.19 -18.42
C LYS A 129 11.17 6.70 -18.41
#